data_64f0086ba8b7bd096242878bf9a11dcc
#
_entry.id   64f0086ba8b7bd096242878bf9a11dcc
#
_cell.length_a   1.000
_cell.length_b   1.000
_cell.length_c   1.000
_cell.angle_alpha   90.00
_cell.angle_beta   90.00
_cell.angle_gamma   90.00
#
_symmetry.space_group_name_H-M   'P 1'
#
loop_
_entity.id
_entity.type
_entity.pdbx_description
1 polymer ?
#
loop_
_entity_poly.entity_id
_entity_poly.type
_entity_poly.pdbx_seq_one_letter_code
_entity_poly.pdbx_strand_id
1 'polypeptide(L)'
;MNVNEYLLKHQPIIYRSFCNAIKYNRLSHAYLLVGNQGAPLIETATFLAKSLLCDNPSPLACDNCITCLRIDDGNYADFLIVDGSKGTIKKDDVTKIMEACEKTALEAKGRLVYIIHQVENMTSEAVNALLKFLEEPGKEIYAFLTTENEIKVLPTIISRTQKLLLRPINQENVINEAIEKGIAEDDAQLLSFFYTDASLIDKYVDEGDYLYSKEYALSTIESLLKSSREAAFYIQSVVLTKLKTKEQVRFYLDILQVLFSEMLKIKSNASTIITSYDRIFKELSSKVSNIEDILQEIMITRGRIDLNLSLGSLLDHIAFTFIKGDE
;
A
#
# COMPACT_ATOMS: atom_id res chain seq x y z
N MET A 1 -1.29 12.07 6.95
CA MET A 1 0.18 12.09 6.67
C MET A 1 0.55 13.48 6.14
N ASN A 2 1.55 14.12 6.70
CA ASN A 2 2.12 15.34 6.08
C ASN A 2 3.14 14.91 5.01
N VAL A 3 2.73 14.91 3.74
CA VAL A 3 3.55 14.41 2.62
C VAL A 3 4.80 15.26 2.42
N ASN A 4 4.74 16.56 2.70
CA ASN A 4 5.90 17.45 2.62
C ASN A 4 7.01 17.01 3.60
N GLU A 5 6.62 16.75 4.85
CA GLU A 5 7.55 16.27 5.89
C GLU A 5 8.10 14.87 5.56
N TYR A 6 7.23 13.96 5.09
CA TYR A 6 7.64 12.64 4.60
C TYR A 6 8.71 12.75 3.50
N LEU A 7 8.49 13.59 2.49
CA LEU A 7 9.46 13.77 1.41
C LEU A 7 10.77 14.37 1.89
N LEU A 8 10.71 15.38 2.76
CA LEU A 8 11.90 16.01 3.33
C LEU A 8 12.74 15.01 4.14
N LYS A 9 12.10 14.22 4.99
CA LYS A 9 12.76 13.33 5.94
C LYS A 9 13.21 12.03 5.29
N HIS A 10 12.32 11.38 4.53
CA HIS A 10 12.54 10.03 4.04
C HIS A 10 12.87 9.94 2.54
N GLN A 11 12.52 10.95 1.74
CA GLN A 11 12.75 10.97 0.29
C GLN A 11 13.46 12.25 -0.20
N PRO A 12 14.58 12.66 0.43
CA PRO A 12 15.21 13.97 0.15
C PRO A 12 15.68 14.13 -1.29
N ILE A 13 15.97 13.04 -1.98
CA ILE A 13 16.37 13.06 -3.41
C ILE A 13 15.20 13.47 -4.28
N ILE A 14 14.02 12.86 -4.08
CA ILE A 14 12.81 13.22 -4.82
C ILE A 14 12.44 14.67 -4.52
N TYR A 15 12.40 15.04 -3.25
CA TYR A 15 12.10 16.40 -2.81
C TYR A 15 12.97 17.44 -3.53
N ARG A 16 14.31 17.30 -3.43
CA ARG A 16 15.27 18.24 -4.03
C ARG A 16 15.19 18.26 -5.56
N SER A 17 15.06 17.09 -6.18
CA SER A 17 14.97 16.97 -7.63
C SER A 17 13.72 17.67 -8.15
N PHE A 18 12.57 17.48 -7.51
CA PHE A 18 11.30 18.08 -7.94
C PHE A 18 11.27 19.58 -7.67
N CYS A 19 11.78 20.06 -6.51
CA CYS A 19 11.96 21.48 -6.24
C CYS A 19 12.82 22.16 -7.30
N ASN A 20 13.92 21.52 -7.71
CA ASN A 20 14.80 22.04 -8.75
C ASN A 20 14.09 22.05 -10.11
N ALA A 21 13.31 21.01 -10.44
CA ALA A 21 12.58 20.96 -11.69
C ALA A 21 11.56 22.12 -11.80
N ILE A 22 10.85 22.44 -10.71
CA ILE A 22 9.95 23.60 -10.64
C ILE A 22 10.76 24.91 -10.77
N LYS A 23 11.78 25.08 -9.95
CA LYS A 23 12.58 26.32 -9.87
C LYS A 23 13.21 26.70 -11.21
N TYR A 24 13.72 25.70 -11.94
CA TYR A 24 14.41 25.92 -13.21
C TYR A 24 13.52 25.71 -14.44
N ASN A 25 12.21 25.54 -14.24
CA ASN A 25 11.23 25.27 -15.31
C ASN A 25 11.66 24.09 -16.21
N ARG A 26 12.10 22.98 -15.58
CA ARG A 26 12.57 21.75 -16.24
C ARG A 26 11.71 20.55 -15.84
N LEU A 27 10.41 20.78 -15.75
CA LEU A 27 9.47 19.71 -15.45
C LEU A 27 9.39 18.72 -16.61
N SER A 28 9.38 17.42 -16.29
CA SER A 28 9.02 16.40 -17.26
C SER A 28 7.50 16.42 -17.45
N HIS A 29 7.05 16.12 -18.67
CA HIS A 29 5.62 15.96 -18.96
C HIS A 29 5.02 14.73 -18.28
N ALA A 30 5.84 13.72 -17.93
CA ALA A 30 5.38 12.51 -17.26
C ALA A 30 6.39 12.02 -16.23
N TYR A 31 5.88 11.61 -15.07
CA TYR A 31 6.62 11.01 -13.96
C TYR A 31 6.07 9.61 -13.67
N LEU A 32 6.97 8.66 -13.37
CA LEU A 32 6.62 7.33 -12.85
C LEU A 32 7.17 7.20 -11.43
N LEU A 33 6.28 7.22 -10.44
CA LEU A 33 6.61 6.95 -9.05
C LEU A 33 6.63 5.43 -8.85
N VAL A 34 7.75 4.92 -8.43
CA VAL A 34 7.96 3.50 -8.16
C VAL A 34 8.21 3.33 -6.66
N GLY A 35 7.51 2.42 -6.03
CA GLY A 35 7.71 2.08 -4.61
C GLY A 35 7.31 0.66 -4.32
N ASN A 36 7.67 0.18 -3.14
CA ASN A 36 7.21 -1.13 -2.67
C ASN A 36 5.75 -1.06 -2.20
N GLN A 37 5.10 -2.20 -2.05
CA GLN A 37 3.79 -2.29 -1.44
C GLN A 37 3.76 -1.57 -0.09
N GLY A 38 2.71 -0.78 0.16
CA GLY A 38 2.58 0.04 1.37
C GLY A 38 3.33 1.38 1.33
N ALA A 39 4.09 1.68 0.27
CA ALA A 39 4.65 3.02 0.09
C ALA A 39 3.52 4.03 -0.25
N PRO A 40 3.57 5.27 0.30
CA PRO A 40 2.53 6.29 0.06
C PRO A 40 2.64 6.89 -1.34
N LEU A 41 2.40 6.04 -2.37
CA LEU A 41 2.58 6.40 -3.77
C LEU A 41 1.53 7.40 -4.26
N ILE A 42 0.25 7.14 -3.95
CA ILE A 42 -0.85 8.02 -4.40
C ILE A 42 -0.80 9.37 -3.68
N GLU A 43 -0.51 9.38 -2.39
CA GLU A 43 -0.36 10.60 -1.59
C GLU A 43 0.81 11.44 -2.11
N THR A 44 1.94 10.79 -2.38
CA THR A 44 3.13 11.45 -2.93
C THR A 44 2.86 12.01 -4.33
N ALA A 45 2.24 11.22 -5.22
CA ALA A 45 1.88 11.67 -6.56
C ALA A 45 0.92 12.87 -6.50
N THR A 46 -0.10 12.81 -5.63
CA THR A 46 -1.06 13.90 -5.42
C THR A 46 -0.37 15.17 -4.93
N PHE A 47 0.53 15.05 -3.95
CA PHE A 47 1.26 16.21 -3.41
C PHE A 47 2.19 16.86 -4.44
N LEU A 48 2.94 16.04 -5.21
CA LEU A 48 3.80 16.56 -6.28
C LEU A 48 2.96 17.22 -7.39
N ALA A 49 1.85 16.61 -7.78
CA ALA A 49 0.91 17.14 -8.75
C ALA A 49 0.27 18.46 -8.27
N LYS A 50 -0.20 18.52 -7.01
CA LYS A 50 -0.68 19.75 -6.36
C LYS A 50 0.34 20.87 -6.42
N SER A 51 1.65 20.56 -6.29
CA SER A 51 2.72 21.56 -6.32
C SER A 51 2.80 22.32 -7.64
N LEU A 52 2.32 21.72 -8.76
CA LEU A 52 2.25 22.37 -10.07
C LEU A 52 1.07 23.34 -10.20
N LEU A 53 0.03 23.16 -9.38
CA LEU A 53 -1.23 23.89 -9.42
C LEU A 53 -1.36 24.87 -8.25
N CYS A 54 -0.59 24.71 -7.19
CA CYS A 54 -0.65 25.51 -5.97
C CYS A 54 -0.52 27.02 -6.25
N ASP A 55 -1.32 27.83 -5.56
CA ASP A 55 -1.28 29.31 -5.70
C ASP A 55 -0.05 29.91 -5.05
N ASN A 56 0.42 29.31 -3.94
CA ASN A 56 1.52 29.79 -3.12
C ASN A 56 2.54 28.66 -2.83
N PRO A 57 3.22 28.11 -3.85
CA PRO A 57 4.18 27.03 -3.63
C PRO A 57 5.42 27.54 -2.86
N SER A 58 5.85 26.80 -1.80
CA SER A 58 7.02 27.19 -0.99
C SER A 58 7.82 25.97 -0.48
N PRO A 59 8.72 25.38 -1.23
CA PRO A 59 8.84 25.38 -2.70
C PRO A 59 7.85 24.47 -3.41
N LEU A 60 7.14 23.58 -2.66
CA LEU A 60 6.10 22.67 -3.12
C LEU A 60 4.71 23.14 -2.65
N ALA A 61 3.69 22.28 -2.78
CA ALA A 61 2.32 22.62 -2.38
C ALA A 61 2.26 23.11 -0.93
N CYS A 62 1.46 24.14 -0.70
CA CYS A 62 1.29 24.71 0.65
C CYS A 62 0.20 24.03 1.47
N ASP A 63 -0.62 23.15 0.87
CA ASP A 63 -1.74 22.40 1.45
C ASP A 63 -2.83 23.24 2.15
N ASN A 64 -2.78 24.57 2.06
CA ASN A 64 -3.71 25.48 2.74
C ASN A 64 -4.33 26.55 1.85
N CYS A 65 -3.88 26.73 0.59
CA CYS A 65 -4.54 27.65 -0.34
C CYS A 65 -5.82 27.03 -0.91
N ILE A 66 -6.67 27.88 -1.50
CA ILE A 66 -7.97 27.47 -2.03
C ILE A 66 -7.83 26.37 -3.09
N THR A 67 -6.80 26.44 -3.94
CA THR A 67 -6.51 25.43 -4.97
C THR A 67 -6.12 24.10 -4.34
N CYS A 68 -5.25 24.08 -3.34
CA CYS A 68 -4.87 22.85 -2.63
C CYS A 68 -6.08 22.19 -1.98
N LEU A 69 -6.91 22.96 -1.27
CA LEU A 69 -8.11 22.44 -0.61
C LEU A 69 -9.13 21.90 -1.62
N ARG A 70 -9.35 22.59 -2.74
CA ARG A 70 -10.24 22.10 -3.80
C ARG A 70 -9.76 20.79 -4.44
N ILE A 71 -8.45 20.62 -4.59
CA ILE A 71 -7.89 19.37 -5.09
C ILE A 71 -8.12 18.24 -4.08
N ASP A 72 -7.89 18.48 -2.78
CA ASP A 72 -8.12 17.50 -1.73
C ASP A 72 -9.59 17.08 -1.62
N ASP A 73 -10.51 18.03 -1.85
CA ASP A 73 -11.95 17.78 -1.88
C ASP A 73 -12.44 17.15 -3.21
N GLY A 74 -11.56 16.94 -4.20
CA GLY A 74 -11.92 16.41 -5.52
C GLY A 74 -12.70 17.40 -6.39
N ASN A 75 -12.64 18.70 -6.10
CA ASN A 75 -13.42 19.77 -6.75
C ASN A 75 -12.57 20.69 -7.65
N TYR A 76 -11.46 20.18 -8.20
CA TYR A 76 -10.63 20.93 -9.14
C TYR A 76 -10.69 20.30 -10.53
N ALA A 77 -11.21 21.03 -11.52
CA ALA A 77 -11.60 20.49 -12.82
C ALA A 77 -10.41 19.93 -13.65
N ASP A 78 -9.25 20.58 -13.53
CA ASP A 78 -8.05 20.23 -14.29
C ASP A 78 -7.11 19.27 -13.48
N PHE A 79 -7.67 18.55 -12.49
CA PHE A 79 -6.96 17.53 -11.73
C PHE A 79 -7.75 16.22 -11.73
N LEU A 80 -7.20 15.20 -12.38
CA LEU A 80 -7.88 13.93 -12.62
C LEU A 80 -7.12 12.78 -11.97
N ILE A 81 -7.84 11.84 -11.36
CA ILE A 81 -7.26 10.63 -10.78
C ILE A 81 -8.01 9.40 -11.30
N VAL A 82 -7.25 8.43 -11.79
CA VAL A 82 -7.72 7.06 -12.03
C VAL A 82 -6.98 6.13 -11.07
N ASP A 83 -7.74 5.40 -10.27
CA ASP A 83 -7.21 4.58 -9.18
C ASP A 83 -7.34 3.08 -9.52
N GLY A 84 -6.22 2.47 -9.89
CA GLY A 84 -6.10 1.05 -10.20
C GLY A 84 -6.07 0.14 -8.97
N SER A 85 -5.98 0.67 -7.74
CA SER A 85 -6.06 -0.14 -6.53
C SER A 85 -7.47 -0.70 -6.29
N LYS A 86 -8.48 -0.05 -6.86
CA LYS A 86 -9.90 -0.43 -6.75
C LYS A 86 -10.35 -1.42 -7.83
N GLY A 87 -9.48 -1.72 -8.79
CA GLY A 87 -9.79 -2.66 -9.88
C GLY A 87 -9.00 -2.39 -11.15
N THR A 88 -9.29 -3.16 -12.20
CA THR A 88 -8.61 -3.05 -13.48
C THR A 88 -8.95 -1.74 -14.18
N ILE A 89 -7.94 -0.98 -14.59
CA ILE A 89 -8.09 0.24 -15.38
C ILE A 89 -8.34 -0.13 -16.85
N LYS A 90 -9.50 0.28 -17.36
CA LYS A 90 -9.94 0.00 -18.72
C LYS A 90 -9.65 1.16 -19.67
N LYS A 91 -9.73 0.89 -20.97
CA LYS A 91 -9.54 1.90 -22.01
C LYS A 91 -10.43 3.13 -21.81
N ASP A 92 -11.69 2.93 -21.40
CA ASP A 92 -12.66 4.03 -21.22
C ASP A 92 -12.24 4.99 -20.10
N ASP A 93 -11.57 4.50 -19.05
CA ASP A 93 -11.07 5.33 -17.95
C ASP A 93 -9.93 6.24 -18.45
N VAL A 94 -9.03 5.70 -19.28
CA VAL A 94 -7.96 6.46 -19.93
C VAL A 94 -8.54 7.44 -20.95
N THR A 95 -9.54 7.03 -21.74
CA THR A 95 -10.17 7.89 -22.75
C THR A 95 -10.79 9.13 -22.13
N LYS A 96 -11.42 9.03 -20.95
CA LYS A 96 -11.97 10.20 -20.22
C LYS A 96 -10.88 11.22 -19.86
N ILE A 97 -9.69 10.76 -19.43
CA ILE A 97 -8.55 11.65 -19.19
C ILE A 97 -8.15 12.33 -20.52
N MET A 98 -8.06 11.57 -21.60
CA MET A 98 -7.64 12.07 -22.89
C MET A 98 -8.60 13.14 -23.44
N GLU A 99 -9.91 12.91 -23.33
CA GLU A 99 -10.93 13.89 -23.71
C GLU A 99 -10.85 15.18 -22.89
N ALA A 100 -10.44 15.10 -21.62
CA ALA A 100 -10.18 16.29 -20.81
C ALA A 100 -8.89 17.00 -21.26
N CYS A 101 -7.84 16.25 -21.61
CA CYS A 101 -6.58 16.80 -22.09
C CYS A 101 -6.70 17.51 -23.46
N GLU A 102 -7.66 17.13 -24.30
CA GLU A 102 -7.91 17.76 -25.60
C GLU A 102 -8.65 19.12 -25.48
N LYS A 103 -9.28 19.37 -24.33
CA LYS A 103 -9.97 20.63 -24.04
C LYS A 103 -9.00 21.67 -23.49
N THR A 104 -9.34 22.93 -23.64
CA THR A 104 -8.61 24.01 -22.95
C THR A 104 -8.79 23.85 -21.44
N ALA A 105 -7.69 24.02 -20.68
CA ALA A 105 -7.75 24.02 -19.22
C ALA A 105 -8.83 25.00 -18.74
N LEU A 106 -9.64 24.55 -17.79
CA LEU A 106 -10.80 25.31 -17.25
C LEU A 106 -10.38 26.22 -16.11
N GLU A 107 -9.31 25.88 -15.41
CA GLU A 107 -8.82 26.61 -14.24
C GLU A 107 -7.76 27.67 -14.61
N ALA A 108 -7.65 28.69 -13.78
CA ALA A 108 -6.81 29.87 -14.03
C ALA A 108 -5.32 29.57 -14.24
N LYS A 109 -4.80 28.45 -13.73
CA LYS A 109 -3.40 28.04 -13.91
C LYS A 109 -3.06 27.62 -15.34
N GLY A 110 -4.06 27.25 -16.16
CA GLY A 110 -3.86 26.78 -17.52
C GLY A 110 -3.09 25.46 -17.61
N ARG A 111 -3.03 24.69 -16.53
CA ARG A 111 -2.35 23.40 -16.43
C ARG A 111 -3.33 22.30 -16.12
N LEU A 112 -3.21 21.19 -16.82
CA LEU A 112 -3.97 19.97 -16.52
C LEU A 112 -3.00 18.92 -15.96
N VAL A 113 -3.39 18.31 -14.86
CA VAL A 113 -2.61 17.26 -14.22
C VAL A 113 -3.47 16.01 -14.05
N TYR A 114 -2.94 14.86 -14.41
CA TYR A 114 -3.62 13.60 -14.16
C TYR A 114 -2.71 12.59 -13.46
N ILE A 115 -3.35 11.76 -12.63
CA ILE A 115 -2.70 10.66 -11.92
C ILE A 115 -3.34 9.35 -12.37
N ILE A 116 -2.51 8.36 -12.70
CA ILE A 116 -2.93 6.97 -12.88
C ILE A 116 -2.20 6.14 -11.81
N HIS A 117 -2.94 5.72 -10.80
CA HIS A 117 -2.42 4.94 -9.68
C HIS A 117 -2.44 3.45 -10.03
N GLN A 118 -1.30 2.76 -9.77
CA GLN A 118 -1.08 1.34 -10.09
C GLN A 118 -1.29 1.01 -11.57
N VAL A 119 -0.45 1.59 -12.42
CA VAL A 119 -0.51 1.40 -13.88
C VAL A 119 -0.33 -0.06 -14.33
N GLU A 120 0.25 -0.92 -13.49
CA GLU A 120 0.34 -2.36 -13.69
C GLU A 120 -1.02 -3.05 -13.77
N ASN A 121 -2.09 -2.40 -13.32
CA ASN A 121 -3.47 -2.91 -13.35
C ASN A 121 -4.26 -2.44 -14.60
N MET A 122 -3.57 -1.83 -15.57
CA MET A 122 -4.16 -1.41 -16.84
C MET A 122 -4.35 -2.59 -17.80
N THR A 123 -5.45 -2.59 -18.56
CA THR A 123 -5.58 -3.49 -19.71
C THR A 123 -4.62 -3.08 -20.84
N SER A 124 -4.30 -4.00 -21.74
CA SER A 124 -3.42 -3.72 -22.89
C SER A 124 -3.95 -2.57 -23.78
N GLU A 125 -5.28 -2.49 -23.93
CA GLU A 125 -5.95 -1.42 -24.69
C GLU A 125 -5.82 -0.08 -23.99
N ALA A 126 -5.91 -0.05 -22.65
CA ALA A 126 -5.71 1.15 -21.83
C ALA A 126 -4.27 1.67 -21.96
N VAL A 127 -3.29 0.76 -21.87
CA VAL A 127 -1.87 1.10 -22.02
C VAL A 127 -1.61 1.68 -23.41
N ASN A 128 -2.12 1.06 -24.47
CA ASN A 128 -1.93 1.56 -25.84
C ASN A 128 -2.56 2.95 -26.05
N ALA A 129 -3.69 3.24 -25.39
CA ALA A 129 -4.28 4.57 -25.40
C ALA A 129 -3.38 5.59 -24.69
N LEU A 130 -2.86 5.25 -23.50
CA LEU A 130 -1.96 6.12 -22.74
C LEU A 130 -0.66 6.44 -23.48
N LEU A 131 -0.07 5.44 -24.14
CA LEU A 131 1.22 5.61 -24.85
C LEU A 131 1.18 6.74 -25.89
N LYS A 132 0.08 6.91 -26.63
CA LYS A 132 -0.09 8.01 -27.58
C LYS A 132 0.06 9.38 -26.93
N PHE A 133 -0.46 9.55 -25.73
CA PHE A 133 -0.36 10.80 -24.97
C PHE A 133 1.01 11.03 -24.34
N LEU A 134 1.68 9.96 -23.97
CA LEU A 134 3.05 10.05 -23.47
C LEU A 134 4.04 10.37 -24.59
N GLU A 135 3.71 10.03 -25.85
CA GLU A 135 4.54 10.35 -27.03
C GLU A 135 4.36 11.80 -27.51
N GLU A 136 3.11 12.29 -27.49
CA GLU A 136 2.77 13.63 -27.97
C GLU A 136 2.04 14.41 -26.86
N PRO A 137 2.76 14.80 -25.79
CA PRO A 137 2.14 15.50 -24.67
C PRO A 137 1.67 16.88 -25.10
N GLY A 138 0.44 17.23 -24.72
CA GLY A 138 -0.07 18.59 -24.88
C GLY A 138 0.73 19.59 -24.04
N LYS A 139 0.68 20.87 -24.43
CA LYS A 139 1.31 21.92 -23.62
C LYS A 139 0.65 22.04 -22.25
N GLU A 140 1.47 22.18 -21.20
CA GLU A 140 1.01 22.33 -19.80
C GLU A 140 0.16 21.15 -19.29
N ILE A 141 0.37 19.94 -19.86
CA ILE A 141 -0.24 18.68 -19.38
C ILE A 141 0.83 17.86 -18.69
N TYR A 142 0.55 17.40 -17.47
CA TYR A 142 1.48 16.65 -16.65
C TYR A 142 0.85 15.34 -16.16
N ALA A 143 1.58 14.25 -16.37
CA ALA A 143 1.19 12.91 -15.97
C ALA A 143 1.96 12.46 -14.72
N PHE A 144 1.24 11.90 -13.73
CA PHE A 144 1.86 11.20 -12.62
C PHE A 144 1.35 9.76 -12.62
N LEU A 145 2.24 8.85 -12.94
CA LEU A 145 1.97 7.41 -12.93
C LEU A 145 2.57 6.82 -11.67
N THR A 146 1.92 5.82 -11.09
CA THR A 146 2.49 5.10 -9.95
C THR A 146 2.47 3.60 -10.18
N THR A 147 3.42 2.89 -9.57
CA THR A 147 3.47 1.43 -9.58
C THR A 147 4.12 0.88 -8.32
N GLU A 148 3.57 -0.21 -7.81
CA GLU A 148 4.18 -1.03 -6.75
C GLU A 148 5.05 -2.16 -7.34
N ASN A 149 4.93 -2.41 -8.63
CA ASN A 149 5.64 -3.48 -9.32
C ASN A 149 6.16 -3.04 -10.69
N GLU A 150 7.37 -2.45 -10.70
CA GLU A 150 8.00 -1.95 -11.93
C GLU A 150 8.16 -3.03 -13.00
N ILE A 151 8.34 -4.31 -12.60
CA ILE A 151 8.54 -5.42 -13.55
C ILE A 151 7.28 -5.64 -14.41
N LYS A 152 6.11 -5.33 -13.89
CA LYS A 152 4.84 -5.44 -14.60
C LYS A 152 4.56 -4.24 -15.52
N VAL A 153 5.29 -3.14 -15.36
CA VAL A 153 5.11 -1.94 -16.20
C VAL A 153 5.83 -2.12 -17.54
N LEU A 154 5.14 -1.82 -18.61
CA LEU A 154 5.75 -1.95 -19.95
C LEU A 154 6.96 -1.03 -20.13
N PRO A 155 8.07 -1.52 -20.72
CA PRO A 155 9.27 -0.71 -20.99
C PRO A 155 8.98 0.56 -21.79
N THR A 156 7.93 0.55 -22.61
CA THR A 156 7.48 1.70 -23.39
C THR A 156 6.93 2.84 -22.54
N ILE A 157 6.31 2.56 -21.39
CA ILE A 157 5.91 3.58 -20.40
C ILE A 157 7.16 4.09 -19.66
N ILE A 158 8.01 3.18 -19.18
CA ILE A 158 9.22 3.53 -18.44
C ILE A 158 10.12 4.46 -19.24
N SER A 159 10.30 4.20 -20.54
CA SER A 159 11.16 5.00 -21.42
C SER A 159 10.66 6.43 -21.71
N ARG A 160 9.36 6.70 -21.46
CA ARG A 160 8.70 7.99 -21.71
C ARG A 160 8.42 8.78 -20.44
N THR A 161 8.79 8.24 -19.30
CA THR A 161 8.54 8.85 -18.00
C THR A 161 9.83 9.12 -17.23
N GLN A 162 9.85 10.18 -16.45
CA GLN A 162 10.92 10.40 -15.49
C GLN A 162 10.63 9.58 -14.23
N LYS A 163 11.49 8.60 -13.96
CA LYS A 163 11.34 7.73 -12.80
C LYS A 163 11.69 8.45 -11.49
N LEU A 164 10.80 8.34 -10.53
CA LEU A 164 10.98 8.77 -9.14
C LEU A 164 10.84 7.52 -8.24
N LEU A 165 11.96 7.06 -7.69
CA LEU A 165 11.99 5.86 -6.85
C LEU A 165 11.81 6.25 -5.38
N LEU A 166 10.68 5.88 -4.78
CA LEU A 166 10.46 5.95 -3.34
C LEU A 166 11.26 4.83 -2.67
N ARG A 167 12.26 5.24 -1.91
CA ARG A 167 13.09 4.29 -1.17
C ARG A 167 12.31 3.74 0.02
N PRO A 168 12.42 2.43 0.30
CA PRO A 168 11.84 1.87 1.51
C PRO A 168 12.46 2.56 2.73
N ILE A 169 11.61 2.87 3.71
CA ILE A 169 12.07 3.39 5.00
C ILE A 169 12.58 2.20 5.82
N ASN A 170 13.62 2.42 6.62
CA ASN A 170 14.04 1.42 7.57
C ASN A 170 12.88 1.16 8.56
N GLN A 171 12.44 -0.09 8.63
CA GLN A 171 11.31 -0.51 9.45
C GLN A 171 11.50 -0.15 10.93
N GLU A 172 12.72 -0.24 11.43
CA GLU A 172 13.08 0.16 12.80
C GLU A 172 12.82 1.66 13.05
N ASN A 173 13.10 2.51 12.07
CA ASN A 173 12.80 3.95 12.18
C ASN A 173 11.30 4.20 12.22
N VAL A 174 10.51 3.47 11.42
CA VAL A 174 9.04 3.58 11.42
C VAL A 174 8.46 3.17 12.77
N ILE A 175 8.96 2.08 13.36
CA ILE A 175 8.58 1.60 14.68
C ILE A 175 8.87 2.66 15.74
N ASN A 176 10.11 3.18 15.77
CA ASN A 176 10.52 4.18 16.75
C ASN A 176 9.68 5.47 16.65
N GLU A 177 9.42 5.94 15.44
CA GLU A 177 8.54 7.10 15.20
C GLU A 177 7.08 6.85 15.63
N ALA A 178 6.58 5.64 15.45
CA ALA A 178 5.24 5.27 15.90
C ALA A 178 5.16 5.25 17.45
N ILE A 179 6.17 4.70 18.11
CA ILE A 179 6.27 4.69 19.58
C ILE A 179 6.39 6.12 20.14
N GLU A 180 7.19 6.99 19.50
CA GLU A 180 7.29 8.41 19.88
C GLU A 180 5.95 9.16 19.77
N LYS A 181 5.05 8.73 18.90
CA LYS A 181 3.67 9.22 18.78
C LYS A 181 2.71 8.64 19.83
N GLY A 182 3.16 7.73 20.68
CA GLY A 182 2.37 7.11 21.73
C GLY A 182 1.68 5.79 21.35
N ILE A 183 2.01 5.22 20.18
CA ILE A 183 1.48 3.92 19.76
C ILE A 183 2.18 2.82 20.56
N ALA A 184 1.43 1.81 20.99
CA ALA A 184 1.97 0.66 21.71
C ALA A 184 3.03 -0.08 20.88
N GLU A 185 4.07 -0.58 21.53
CA GLU A 185 5.22 -1.18 20.85
C GLU A 185 4.83 -2.38 19.97
N ASP A 186 3.95 -3.24 20.45
CA ASP A 186 3.46 -4.41 19.71
C ASP A 186 2.66 -4.02 18.47
N ASP A 187 1.84 -2.96 18.55
CA ASP A 187 1.11 -2.41 17.41
C ASP A 187 2.05 -1.74 16.41
N ALA A 188 3.02 -0.96 16.89
CA ALA A 188 4.03 -0.32 16.05
C ALA A 188 4.86 -1.36 15.29
N GLN A 189 5.32 -2.42 15.98
CA GLN A 189 6.05 -3.53 15.38
C GLN A 189 5.19 -4.25 14.33
N LEU A 190 3.96 -4.64 14.65
CA LEU A 190 3.07 -5.38 13.76
C LEU A 190 2.66 -4.54 12.55
N LEU A 191 2.21 -3.30 12.75
CA LEU A 191 1.74 -2.43 11.67
C LEU A 191 2.87 -1.95 10.76
N SER A 192 4.14 -1.96 11.22
CA SER A 192 5.30 -1.62 10.39
C SER A 192 5.53 -2.59 9.21
N PHE A 193 4.91 -3.78 9.22
CA PHE A 193 4.92 -4.69 8.07
C PHE A 193 3.95 -4.26 6.96
N PHE A 194 2.94 -3.48 7.30
CA PHE A 194 1.88 -3.05 6.38
C PHE A 194 2.04 -1.59 5.96
N TYR A 195 2.60 -0.76 6.83
CA TYR A 195 2.73 0.69 6.62
C TYR A 195 4.17 1.14 6.80
N THR A 196 4.64 1.90 5.85
CA THR A 196 6.03 2.42 5.82
C THR A 196 6.14 3.85 6.38
N ASP A 197 5.09 4.35 7.02
CA ASP A 197 5.03 5.69 7.63
C ASP A 197 4.27 5.63 8.96
N ALA A 198 4.88 6.19 10.00
CA ALA A 198 4.30 6.20 11.35
C ALA A 198 2.96 6.96 11.44
N SER A 199 2.68 7.90 10.53
CA SER A 199 1.39 8.60 10.50
C SER A 199 0.28 7.73 9.91
N LEU A 200 0.63 6.78 9.03
CA LEU A 200 -0.32 5.76 8.57
C LEU A 200 -0.61 4.76 9.68
N ILE A 201 0.41 4.34 10.45
CA ILE A 201 0.21 3.48 11.61
C ILE A 201 -0.74 4.16 12.62
N ASP A 202 -0.50 5.43 12.95
CA ASP A 202 -1.34 6.24 13.84
C ASP A 202 -2.80 6.32 13.38
N LYS A 203 -3.01 6.41 12.06
CA LYS A 203 -4.36 6.43 11.49
C LYS A 203 -5.09 5.08 11.62
N TYR A 204 -4.38 3.97 11.43
CA TYR A 204 -5.00 2.66 11.30
C TYR A 204 -4.99 1.83 12.59
N VAL A 205 -4.20 2.21 13.61
CA VAL A 205 -4.08 1.46 14.86
C VAL A 205 -5.40 1.33 15.62
N ASP A 206 -6.27 2.34 15.55
CA ASP A 206 -7.58 2.35 16.20
C ASP A 206 -8.74 1.91 15.29
N GLU A 207 -8.47 1.53 14.04
CA GLU A 207 -9.52 1.04 13.14
C GLU A 207 -10.01 -0.34 13.58
N GLY A 208 -11.35 -0.50 13.60
CA GLY A 208 -12.00 -1.72 14.07
C GLY A 208 -11.57 -2.98 13.30
N ASP A 209 -11.33 -2.87 12.00
CA ASP A 209 -10.89 -4.02 11.19
C ASP A 209 -9.50 -4.51 11.60
N TYR A 210 -8.58 -3.62 11.98
CA TYR A 210 -7.28 -3.99 12.53
C TYR A 210 -7.41 -4.61 13.91
N LEU A 211 -8.11 -3.92 14.83
CA LEU A 211 -8.25 -4.36 16.23
C LEU A 211 -8.85 -5.77 16.33
N TYR A 212 -9.96 -6.02 15.61
CA TYR A 212 -10.57 -7.34 15.57
C TYR A 212 -9.66 -8.39 14.93
N SER A 213 -9.04 -8.06 13.79
CA SER A 213 -8.16 -9.00 13.08
C SER A 213 -6.94 -9.37 13.92
N LYS A 214 -6.33 -8.41 14.65
CA LYS A 214 -5.23 -8.64 15.59
C LYS A 214 -5.66 -9.54 16.73
N GLU A 215 -6.81 -9.23 17.39
CA GLU A 215 -7.35 -10.02 18.50
C GLU A 215 -7.54 -11.49 18.09
N TYR A 216 -8.19 -11.74 16.94
CA TYR A 216 -8.44 -13.11 16.49
C TYR A 216 -7.17 -13.81 15.99
N ALA A 217 -6.21 -13.10 15.40
CA ALA A 217 -4.94 -13.69 15.01
C ALA A 217 -4.12 -14.12 16.23
N LEU A 218 -4.00 -13.27 17.25
CA LEU A 218 -3.30 -13.59 18.48
C LEU A 218 -3.99 -14.73 19.23
N SER A 219 -5.32 -14.73 19.33
CA SER A 219 -6.08 -15.83 19.94
C SER A 219 -5.93 -17.15 19.17
N THR A 220 -5.75 -17.11 17.84
CA THR A 220 -5.42 -18.31 17.05
C THR A 220 -4.03 -18.85 17.45
N ILE A 221 -3.05 -17.96 17.59
CA ILE A 221 -1.69 -18.33 18.05
C ILE A 221 -1.70 -18.88 19.47
N GLU A 222 -2.45 -18.28 20.38
CA GLU A 222 -2.63 -18.79 21.77
C GLU A 222 -3.31 -20.15 21.79
N SER A 223 -4.29 -20.39 20.92
CA SER A 223 -4.93 -21.68 20.77
C SER A 223 -3.96 -22.73 20.24
N LEU A 224 -3.07 -22.34 19.32
CA LEU A 224 -2.02 -23.21 18.77
C LEU A 224 -0.98 -23.63 19.84
N LEU A 225 -0.72 -22.78 20.84
CA LEU A 225 0.13 -23.17 21.99
C LEU A 225 -0.45 -24.37 22.76
N LYS A 226 -1.77 -24.52 22.78
CA LYS A 226 -2.44 -25.66 23.42
C LYS A 226 -2.39 -26.90 22.54
N SER A 227 -2.86 -26.78 21.29
CA SER A 227 -2.77 -27.82 20.26
C SER A 227 -3.21 -27.30 18.89
N SER A 228 -2.77 -27.97 17.82
CA SER A 228 -3.22 -27.69 16.44
C SER A 228 -4.74 -27.86 16.29
N ARG A 229 -5.34 -28.81 17.01
CA ARG A 229 -6.80 -29.03 17.02
C ARG A 229 -7.55 -27.87 17.66
N GLU A 230 -7.04 -27.32 18.76
CA GLU A 230 -7.62 -26.14 19.41
C GLU A 230 -7.58 -24.92 18.49
N ALA A 231 -6.46 -24.70 17.81
CA ALA A 231 -6.34 -23.60 16.84
C ALA A 231 -7.32 -23.77 15.66
N ALA A 232 -7.41 -24.96 15.08
CA ALA A 232 -8.35 -25.25 14.01
C ALA A 232 -9.81 -25.06 14.47
N PHE A 233 -10.15 -25.55 15.65
CA PHE A 233 -11.48 -25.35 16.23
C PHE A 233 -11.79 -23.87 16.46
N TYR A 234 -10.82 -23.09 16.95
CA TYR A 234 -10.98 -21.65 17.15
C TYR A 234 -11.25 -20.92 15.81
N ILE A 235 -10.52 -21.27 14.76
CA ILE A 235 -10.75 -20.69 13.42
C ILE A 235 -12.18 -20.98 12.95
N GLN A 236 -12.63 -22.21 13.05
CA GLN A 236 -13.96 -22.62 12.57
C GLN A 236 -15.10 -22.09 13.44
N SER A 237 -14.96 -22.08 14.76
CA SER A 237 -16.05 -21.71 15.67
C SER A 237 -16.14 -20.22 15.97
N VAL A 238 -15.01 -19.50 15.98
CA VAL A 238 -14.95 -18.09 16.35
C VAL A 238 -14.63 -17.21 15.13
N VAL A 239 -13.46 -17.39 14.50
CA VAL A 239 -13.00 -16.50 13.42
C VAL A 239 -14.03 -16.45 12.29
N LEU A 240 -14.47 -17.60 11.79
CA LEU A 240 -15.47 -17.73 10.72
C LEU A 240 -16.81 -17.08 11.08
N THR A 241 -17.17 -17.05 12.34
CA THR A 241 -18.44 -16.45 12.80
C THR A 241 -18.35 -14.95 13.05
N LYS A 242 -17.15 -14.42 13.29
CA LYS A 242 -16.91 -13.02 13.69
C LYS A 242 -16.41 -12.16 12.53
N LEU A 243 -15.48 -12.64 11.73
CA LEU A 243 -15.00 -11.91 10.55
C LEU A 243 -15.97 -12.12 9.38
N LYS A 244 -16.64 -11.04 8.96
CA LYS A 244 -17.74 -11.10 7.97
C LYS A 244 -17.39 -10.48 6.63
N THR A 245 -16.41 -9.58 6.59
CA THR A 245 -16.00 -8.90 5.37
C THR A 245 -14.71 -9.50 4.80
N LYS A 246 -14.51 -9.34 3.49
CA LYS A 246 -13.27 -9.76 2.83
C LYS A 246 -12.07 -9.01 3.39
N GLU A 247 -12.25 -7.74 3.74
CA GLU A 247 -11.22 -6.86 4.30
C GLU A 247 -10.75 -7.37 5.66
N GLN A 248 -11.68 -7.73 6.56
CA GLN A 248 -11.35 -8.30 7.86
C GLN A 248 -10.60 -9.63 7.74
N VAL A 249 -11.09 -10.55 6.89
CA VAL A 249 -10.42 -11.83 6.67
C VAL A 249 -9.05 -11.63 6.02
N ARG A 250 -8.94 -10.69 5.08
CA ARG A 250 -7.66 -10.34 4.45
C ARG A 250 -6.65 -9.87 5.49
N PHE A 251 -7.04 -8.94 6.34
CA PHE A 251 -6.16 -8.40 7.36
C PHE A 251 -5.79 -9.43 8.43
N TYR A 252 -6.73 -10.28 8.83
CA TYR A 252 -6.47 -11.43 9.70
C TYR A 252 -5.39 -12.36 9.11
N LEU A 253 -5.49 -12.70 7.82
CA LEU A 253 -4.50 -13.53 7.14
C LEU A 253 -3.15 -12.82 6.97
N ASP A 254 -3.15 -11.54 6.68
CA ASP A 254 -1.94 -10.73 6.58
C ASP A 254 -1.19 -10.70 7.94
N ILE A 255 -1.92 -10.54 9.05
CA ILE A 255 -1.35 -10.62 10.40
C ILE A 255 -0.80 -12.02 10.70
N LEU A 256 -1.57 -13.08 10.44
CA LEU A 256 -1.09 -14.46 10.62
C LEU A 256 0.18 -14.71 9.78
N GLN A 257 0.22 -14.26 8.54
CA GLN A 257 1.40 -14.38 7.67
C GLN A 257 2.63 -13.76 8.32
N VAL A 258 2.50 -12.56 8.89
CA VAL A 258 3.60 -11.89 9.60
C VAL A 258 4.02 -12.71 10.81
N LEU A 259 3.08 -13.13 11.68
CA LEU A 259 3.39 -13.87 12.90
C LEU A 259 4.09 -15.21 12.60
N PHE A 260 3.60 -15.98 11.61
CA PHE A 260 4.24 -17.23 11.19
C PHE A 260 5.61 -17.01 10.52
N SER A 261 5.78 -15.91 9.78
CA SER A 261 7.07 -15.54 9.20
C SER A 261 8.11 -15.22 10.28
N GLU A 262 7.72 -14.53 11.36
CA GLU A 262 8.59 -14.23 12.49
C GLU A 262 8.98 -15.54 13.24
N MET A 263 8.05 -16.49 13.40
CA MET A 263 8.35 -17.81 13.98
C MET A 263 9.37 -18.59 13.13
N LEU A 264 9.28 -18.53 11.79
CA LEU A 264 10.27 -19.16 10.91
C LEU A 264 11.65 -18.52 11.01
N LYS A 265 11.72 -17.20 11.19
CA LYS A 265 12.98 -16.50 11.45
C LYS A 265 13.65 -17.01 12.71
N ILE A 266 12.89 -17.22 13.80
CA ILE A 266 13.40 -17.79 15.04
C ILE A 266 13.93 -19.21 14.80
N LYS A 267 13.17 -20.05 14.08
CA LYS A 267 13.59 -21.44 13.74
C LYS A 267 14.91 -21.47 12.95
N SER A 268 15.14 -20.44 12.12
CA SER A 268 16.37 -20.26 11.33
C SER A 268 17.46 -19.43 12.01
N ASN A 269 17.31 -19.08 13.29
CA ASN A 269 18.22 -18.20 14.05
C ASN A 269 18.43 -16.81 13.41
N ALA A 270 17.44 -16.30 12.69
CA ALA A 270 17.44 -14.95 12.15
C ALA A 270 16.82 -13.97 13.16
N SER A 271 17.17 -12.68 13.01
CA SER A 271 16.59 -11.61 13.84
C SER A 271 15.10 -11.40 13.51
N THR A 272 14.30 -11.24 14.56
CA THR A 272 12.88 -10.90 14.49
C THR A 272 12.68 -9.40 14.66
N ILE A 273 11.58 -8.91 14.13
CA ILE A 273 11.16 -7.51 14.30
C ILE A 273 10.14 -7.41 15.43
N ILE A 274 9.22 -8.39 15.52
CA ILE A 274 8.23 -8.44 16.59
C ILE A 274 8.85 -9.10 17.81
N THR A 275 9.34 -8.28 18.73
CA THR A 275 9.95 -8.75 19.99
C THR A 275 8.93 -8.94 21.10
N SER A 276 7.79 -8.28 21.02
CA SER A 276 6.73 -8.33 22.04
C SER A 276 6.17 -9.74 22.25
N TYR A 277 6.26 -10.62 21.24
CA TYR A 277 5.76 -12.01 21.29
C TYR A 277 6.87 -13.07 21.24
N ASP A 278 8.12 -12.71 21.42
CA ASP A 278 9.30 -13.59 21.31
C ASP A 278 9.17 -14.89 22.11
N ARG A 279 8.64 -14.82 23.33
CA ARG A 279 8.43 -16.00 24.17
C ARG A 279 7.47 -17.00 23.53
N ILE A 280 6.36 -16.51 23.01
CA ILE A 280 5.32 -17.31 22.35
C ILE A 280 5.88 -17.94 21.08
N PHE A 281 6.58 -17.12 20.28
CA PHE A 281 7.18 -17.59 19.03
C PHE A 281 8.24 -18.66 19.23
N LYS A 282 9.12 -18.53 20.25
CA LYS A 282 10.12 -19.56 20.60
C LYS A 282 9.46 -20.86 21.01
N GLU A 283 8.42 -20.80 21.82
CA GLU A 283 7.69 -21.99 22.27
C GLU A 283 7.00 -22.69 21.08
N LEU A 284 6.29 -21.94 20.21
CA LEU A 284 5.65 -22.51 19.03
C LEU A 284 6.64 -23.04 17.99
N SER A 285 7.74 -22.32 17.76
CA SER A 285 8.78 -22.77 16.82
C SER A 285 9.40 -24.14 17.19
N SER A 286 9.35 -24.48 18.48
CA SER A 286 9.81 -25.79 18.97
C SER A 286 8.71 -26.86 18.96
N LYS A 287 7.45 -26.49 19.09
CA LYS A 287 6.30 -27.41 19.20
C LYS A 287 5.68 -27.75 17.85
N VAL A 288 5.59 -26.78 16.94
CA VAL A 288 4.90 -26.92 15.67
C VAL A 288 5.89 -27.31 14.56
N SER A 289 5.72 -28.51 14.02
CA SER A 289 6.62 -29.04 12.98
C SER A 289 6.37 -28.43 11.60
N ASN A 290 5.10 -28.16 11.27
CA ASN A 290 4.62 -27.77 9.94
C ASN A 290 4.39 -26.26 9.76
N ILE A 291 5.16 -25.40 10.45
CA ILE A 291 5.04 -23.92 10.35
C ILE A 291 5.14 -23.46 8.88
N GLU A 292 6.01 -24.09 8.09
CA GLU A 292 6.23 -23.75 6.68
C GLU A 292 4.98 -24.02 5.84
N ASP A 293 4.34 -25.17 6.04
CA ASP A 293 3.11 -25.55 5.32
C ASP A 293 1.94 -24.62 5.70
N ILE A 294 1.82 -24.29 6.98
CA ILE A 294 0.80 -23.34 7.47
C ILE A 294 1.01 -21.97 6.83
N LEU A 295 2.25 -21.46 6.83
CA LEU A 295 2.55 -20.17 6.21
C LEU A 295 2.26 -20.18 4.70
N GLN A 296 2.65 -21.24 4.01
CA GLN A 296 2.38 -21.39 2.58
C GLN A 296 0.87 -21.38 2.29
N GLU A 297 0.07 -22.09 3.09
CA GLU A 297 -1.37 -22.13 2.92
C GLU A 297 -2.04 -20.78 3.23
N ILE A 298 -1.57 -20.06 4.27
CA ILE A 298 -2.01 -18.69 4.54
C ILE A 298 -1.77 -17.80 3.32
N MET A 299 -0.58 -17.84 2.72
CA MET A 299 -0.23 -17.03 1.54
C MET A 299 -1.09 -17.39 0.32
N ILE A 300 -1.32 -18.68 0.06
CA ILE A 300 -2.18 -19.16 -1.03
C ILE A 300 -3.61 -18.69 -0.80
N THR A 301 -4.15 -18.87 0.40
CA THR A 301 -5.52 -18.47 0.75
C THR A 301 -5.69 -16.97 0.67
N ARG A 302 -4.72 -16.20 1.13
CA ARG A 302 -4.68 -14.75 1.00
C ARG A 302 -4.81 -14.29 -0.46
N GLY A 303 -4.07 -14.94 -1.37
CA GLY A 303 -4.15 -14.66 -2.81
C GLY A 303 -5.49 -15.02 -3.46
N ARG A 304 -6.29 -15.88 -2.81
CA ARG A 304 -7.59 -16.35 -3.32
C ARG A 304 -8.80 -15.56 -2.81
N ILE A 305 -8.65 -14.64 -1.87
CA ILE A 305 -9.76 -13.87 -1.27
C ILE A 305 -10.57 -13.11 -2.32
N ASP A 306 -9.92 -12.60 -3.37
CA ASP A 306 -10.56 -11.81 -4.42
C ASP A 306 -11.30 -12.68 -5.45
N LEU A 307 -11.03 -13.99 -5.45
CA LEU A 307 -11.79 -14.94 -6.25
C LEU A 307 -13.19 -15.15 -5.65
N ASN A 308 -14.17 -15.61 -6.48
CA ASN A 308 -15.53 -15.88 -6.04
C ASN A 308 -15.65 -17.16 -5.20
N LEU A 309 -14.83 -17.27 -4.15
CA LEU A 309 -14.85 -18.35 -3.18
C LEU A 309 -15.51 -17.89 -1.88
N SER A 310 -16.17 -18.81 -1.17
CA SER A 310 -16.72 -18.48 0.15
C SER A 310 -15.61 -18.28 1.18
N LEU A 311 -15.72 -17.23 2.00
CA LEU A 311 -14.76 -16.98 3.09
C LEU A 311 -14.67 -18.17 4.06
N GLY A 312 -15.81 -18.86 4.28
CA GLY A 312 -15.86 -20.06 5.08
C GLY A 312 -14.97 -21.18 4.56
N SER A 313 -15.07 -21.51 3.26
CA SER A 313 -14.22 -22.55 2.65
C SER A 313 -12.74 -22.20 2.70
N LEU A 314 -12.40 -20.91 2.57
CA LEU A 314 -11.01 -20.44 2.67
C LEU A 314 -10.45 -20.63 4.08
N LEU A 315 -11.20 -20.25 5.11
CA LEU A 315 -10.79 -20.39 6.52
C LEU A 315 -10.78 -21.87 6.97
N ASP A 316 -11.72 -22.69 6.50
CA ASP A 316 -11.73 -24.13 6.76
C ASP A 316 -10.46 -24.79 6.22
N HIS A 317 -10.01 -24.39 5.04
CA HIS A 317 -8.80 -24.96 4.43
C HIS A 317 -7.56 -24.66 5.27
N ILE A 318 -7.44 -23.45 5.80
CA ILE A 318 -6.38 -23.09 6.75
C ILE A 318 -6.49 -23.93 8.02
N ALA A 319 -7.69 -24.04 8.61
CA ALA A 319 -7.92 -24.83 9.83
C ALA A 319 -7.46 -26.30 9.65
N PHE A 320 -7.74 -26.90 8.49
CA PHE A 320 -7.26 -28.26 8.19
C PHE A 320 -5.73 -28.36 8.11
N THR A 321 -5.06 -27.33 7.60
CA THR A 321 -3.58 -27.34 7.51
C THR A 321 -2.93 -27.31 8.88
N PHE A 322 -3.55 -26.68 9.87
CA PHE A 322 -3.07 -26.72 11.25
C PHE A 322 -3.04 -28.16 11.83
N ILE A 323 -4.02 -28.98 11.47
CA ILE A 323 -4.16 -30.36 12.00
C ILE A 323 -3.20 -31.33 11.30
N LYS A 324 -2.92 -31.14 10.00
CA LYS A 324 -2.08 -32.05 9.21
C LYS A 324 -0.66 -32.26 9.76
N GLY A 325 -0.15 -31.37 10.58
CA GLY A 325 1.19 -31.48 11.16
C GLY A 325 1.28 -32.34 12.40
N ASP A 326 0.14 -32.82 12.93
CA ASP A 326 0.08 -33.69 14.12
C ASP A 326 0.00 -35.18 13.75
N GLU A 327 -0.04 -35.56 12.47
CA GLU A 327 0.06 -36.91 11.95
C GLU A 327 1.52 -37.26 11.57
#